data_eaa4beac7e2c958cdaed09830a1599ec
#
_entry.id   eaa4beac7e2c958cdaed09830a1599ec
#
_cell.length_a   1.000
_cell.length_b   1.000
_cell.length_c   1.000
_cell.angle_alpha   90.00
_cell.angle_beta   90.00
_cell.angle_gamma   90.00
#
_symmetry.space_group_name_H-M   'P 1'
#
loop_
_entity.id
_entity.type
_entity.pdbx_description
1 polymer ?
#
loop_
_entity_poly.entity_id
_entity_poly.type
_entity_poly.pdbx_seq_one_letter_code
_entity_poly.pdbx_strand_id
1 'polypeptide(L)'
;MVHGASGAVGQALLVLGNMAGLQLWGGANGRHAALIRELGATPIDYQCEDFTRVLPSGFDVVFDGIGEDAYRRSFSALKRGGLLCAYGYSAGVQGQRRMLTMLMWIARLYLWRWLPGDRRALFYSINAMRLQHPGWFMEDLKRLFDLLANGAIQPRVAARISLDEVAEAHRSLEAGGLEGKLVLCPDFSPREL
;
A
#
# COMPACT_ATOMS: atom_id res chain seq x y z
N MET A 1 -3.11 -5.91 -8.42
CA MET A 1 -1.74 -6.00 -7.90
C MET A 1 -1.54 -4.91 -6.86
N VAL A 2 -0.95 -5.23 -5.72
CA VAL A 2 -0.61 -4.28 -4.65
C VAL A 2 0.88 -4.39 -4.34
N HIS A 3 1.63 -3.31 -4.49
CA HIS A 3 3.02 -3.23 -4.05
C HIS A 3 3.09 -2.90 -2.56
N GLY A 4 4.13 -3.40 -1.87
CA GLY A 4 4.26 -3.24 -0.42
C GLY A 4 3.12 -3.92 0.35
N ALA A 5 2.68 -5.07 -0.11
CA ALA A 5 1.50 -5.79 0.35
C ALA A 5 1.56 -6.21 1.83
N SER A 6 2.76 -6.39 2.40
CA SER A 6 2.96 -6.68 3.82
C SER A 6 2.85 -5.45 4.73
N GLY A 7 2.89 -4.24 4.18
CA GLY A 7 2.74 -3.00 4.92
C GLY A 7 1.28 -2.70 5.31
N ALA A 8 1.07 -1.74 6.21
CA ALA A 8 -0.26 -1.43 6.75
C ALA A 8 -1.31 -1.07 5.69
N VAL A 9 -0.94 -0.25 4.69
CA VAL A 9 -1.85 0.13 3.58
C VAL A 9 -2.04 -1.05 2.63
N GLY A 10 -0.96 -1.79 2.31
CA GLY A 10 -1.03 -2.96 1.44
C GLY A 10 -1.95 -4.04 1.99
N GLN A 11 -1.84 -4.38 3.27
CA GLN A 11 -2.74 -5.33 3.94
C GLN A 11 -4.20 -4.87 3.87
N ALA A 12 -4.47 -3.59 4.13
CA ALA A 12 -5.83 -3.04 4.04
C ALA A 12 -6.41 -3.15 2.61
N LEU A 13 -5.59 -2.86 1.59
CA LEU A 13 -6.00 -3.03 0.18
C LEU A 13 -6.28 -4.49 -0.17
N LEU A 14 -5.49 -5.44 0.36
CA LEU A 14 -5.74 -6.87 0.15
C LEU A 14 -7.04 -7.32 0.85
N VAL A 15 -7.25 -6.95 2.11
CA VAL A 15 -8.47 -7.29 2.87
C VAL A 15 -9.71 -6.76 2.15
N LEU A 16 -9.74 -5.48 1.81
CA LEU A 16 -10.89 -4.86 1.14
C LEU A 16 -11.09 -5.41 -0.28
N GLY A 17 -10.01 -5.70 -1.01
CA GLY A 17 -10.08 -6.32 -2.32
C GLY A 17 -10.61 -7.75 -2.28
N ASN A 18 -10.21 -8.54 -1.27
CA ASN A 18 -10.73 -9.89 -1.06
C ASN A 18 -12.22 -9.86 -0.72
N MET A 19 -12.65 -8.95 0.16
CA MET A 19 -14.08 -8.73 0.46
C MET A 19 -14.90 -8.34 -0.78
N ALA A 20 -14.27 -7.65 -1.74
CA ALA A 20 -14.88 -7.28 -3.01
C ALA A 20 -14.82 -8.41 -4.08
N GLY A 21 -14.32 -9.60 -3.74
CA GLY A 21 -14.21 -10.74 -4.66
C GLY A 21 -13.19 -10.57 -5.78
N LEU A 22 -12.17 -9.71 -5.60
CA LEU A 22 -11.15 -9.45 -6.61
C LEU A 22 -10.08 -10.54 -6.62
N GLN A 23 -9.50 -10.81 -7.79
CA GLN A 23 -8.26 -11.57 -7.90
C GLN A 23 -7.07 -10.68 -7.51
N LEU A 24 -6.33 -11.10 -6.48
CA LEU A 24 -5.32 -10.27 -5.85
C LEU A 24 -3.92 -10.86 -5.97
N TRP A 25 -2.95 -9.98 -6.23
CA TRP A 25 -1.52 -10.27 -6.15
C TRP A 25 -0.86 -9.27 -5.23
N GLY A 26 -0.04 -9.75 -4.30
CA GLY A 26 0.67 -8.94 -3.33
C GLY A 26 2.18 -9.02 -3.51
N GLY A 27 2.81 -7.92 -3.89
CA GLY A 27 4.28 -7.81 -3.99
C GLY A 27 4.89 -7.47 -2.63
N ALA A 28 5.74 -8.38 -2.11
CA ALA A 28 6.48 -8.20 -0.86
C ALA A 28 7.75 -9.05 -0.86
N ASN A 29 8.52 -8.99 0.22
CA ASN A 29 9.60 -9.95 0.45
C ASN A 29 9.03 -11.34 0.71
N GLY A 30 9.69 -12.39 0.21
CA GLY A 30 9.22 -13.79 0.28
C GLY A 30 8.91 -14.29 1.70
N ARG A 31 9.55 -13.74 2.74
CA ARG A 31 9.22 -14.05 4.15
C ARG A 31 7.77 -13.75 4.52
N HIS A 32 7.11 -12.82 3.81
CA HIS A 32 5.72 -12.44 4.05
C HIS A 32 4.71 -13.19 3.16
N ALA A 33 5.16 -14.20 2.41
CA ALA A 33 4.30 -14.93 1.48
C ALA A 33 3.11 -15.62 2.18
N ALA A 34 3.31 -16.12 3.40
CA ALA A 34 2.24 -16.74 4.20
C ALA A 34 1.15 -15.72 4.55
N LEU A 35 1.54 -14.55 5.04
CA LEU A 35 0.63 -13.43 5.35
C LEU A 35 -0.20 -13.01 4.13
N ILE A 36 0.45 -12.89 2.97
CA ILE A 36 -0.24 -12.45 1.75
C ILE A 36 -1.28 -13.49 1.32
N ARG A 37 -0.98 -14.79 1.43
CA ARG A 37 -1.95 -15.87 1.16
C ARG A 37 -3.12 -15.86 2.16
N GLU A 38 -2.83 -15.64 3.44
CA GLU A 38 -3.85 -15.50 4.49
C GLU A 38 -4.84 -14.36 4.17
N LEU A 39 -4.34 -13.26 3.57
CA LEU A 39 -5.15 -12.12 3.13
C LEU A 39 -5.86 -12.35 1.78
N GLY A 40 -5.84 -13.58 1.25
CA GLY A 40 -6.55 -13.97 0.03
C GLY A 40 -5.86 -13.56 -1.27
N ALA A 41 -4.55 -13.28 -1.26
CA ALA A 41 -3.79 -12.86 -2.42
C ALA A 41 -2.70 -13.85 -2.82
N THR A 42 -2.33 -13.86 -4.10
CA THR A 42 -1.14 -14.58 -4.59
C THR A 42 0.10 -13.74 -4.28
N PRO A 43 1.07 -14.27 -3.50
CA PRO A 43 2.29 -13.54 -3.21
C PRO A 43 3.21 -13.48 -4.43
N ILE A 44 3.92 -12.37 -4.58
CA ILE A 44 5.01 -12.17 -5.54
C ILE A 44 6.22 -11.71 -4.75
N ASP A 45 7.29 -12.50 -4.76
CA ASP A 45 8.56 -12.11 -4.14
C ASP A 45 9.35 -11.22 -5.10
N TYR A 46 9.38 -9.90 -4.82
CA TYR A 46 10.09 -8.93 -5.66
C TYR A 46 11.61 -9.16 -5.74
N GLN A 47 12.19 -10.00 -4.86
CA GLN A 47 13.61 -10.35 -4.90
C GLN A 47 13.92 -11.42 -5.96
N CYS A 48 12.97 -12.31 -6.24
CA CYS A 48 13.16 -13.46 -7.11
C CYS A 48 12.29 -13.41 -8.36
N GLU A 49 11.19 -12.64 -8.33
CA GLU A 49 10.17 -12.65 -9.38
C GLU A 49 10.00 -11.29 -10.05
N ASP A 50 9.86 -11.30 -11.36
CA ASP A 50 9.46 -10.11 -12.12
C ASP A 50 7.95 -10.04 -12.24
N PHE A 51 7.31 -9.21 -11.41
CA PHE A 51 5.87 -9.04 -11.39
C PHE A 51 5.26 -8.63 -12.74
N THR A 52 6.06 -8.02 -13.65
CA THR A 52 5.59 -7.63 -14.99
C THR A 52 5.34 -8.84 -15.90
N ARG A 53 5.83 -10.01 -15.51
CA ARG A 53 5.71 -11.27 -16.26
C ARG A 53 4.80 -12.30 -15.60
N VAL A 54 4.36 -12.04 -14.35
CA VAL A 54 3.54 -13.00 -13.59
C VAL A 54 2.16 -13.18 -14.22
N LEU A 55 1.58 -12.14 -14.79
CA LEU A 55 0.28 -12.19 -15.45
C LEU A 55 0.41 -11.71 -16.90
N PRO A 56 0.50 -12.61 -17.88
CA PRO A 56 0.68 -12.24 -19.31
C PRO A 56 -0.41 -11.32 -19.88
N SER A 57 -1.64 -11.43 -19.37
CA SER A 57 -2.75 -10.54 -19.77
C SER A 57 -2.64 -9.12 -19.19
N GLY A 58 -1.73 -8.92 -18.23
CA GLY A 58 -1.58 -7.68 -17.45
C GLY A 58 -2.62 -7.51 -16.36
N PHE A 59 -2.41 -6.51 -15.50
CA PHE A 59 -3.28 -6.20 -14.37
C PHE A 59 -4.34 -5.16 -14.73
N ASP A 60 -5.54 -5.31 -14.19
CA ASP A 60 -6.58 -4.27 -14.26
C ASP A 60 -6.18 -3.01 -13.52
N VAL A 61 -5.68 -3.22 -12.29
CA VAL A 61 -5.25 -2.14 -11.41
C VAL A 61 -3.96 -2.53 -10.72
N VAL A 62 -3.03 -1.58 -10.65
CA VAL A 62 -1.83 -1.68 -9.82
C VAL A 62 -1.83 -0.54 -8.81
N PHE A 63 -1.80 -0.88 -7.52
CA PHE A 63 -1.58 0.05 -6.42
C PHE A 63 -0.09 0.11 -6.09
N ASP A 64 0.51 1.29 -6.20
CA ASP A 64 1.95 1.47 -6.04
C ASP A 64 2.26 2.62 -5.06
N GLY A 65 2.87 2.26 -3.93
CA GLY A 65 3.37 3.19 -2.91
C GLY A 65 4.88 3.35 -2.92
N ILE A 66 5.59 2.71 -3.87
CA ILE A 66 7.05 2.68 -3.92
C ILE A 66 7.60 3.92 -4.62
N GLY A 67 7.13 4.18 -5.83
CA GLY A 67 7.58 5.32 -6.62
C GLY A 67 8.72 5.00 -7.61
N GLU A 68 9.24 6.04 -8.25
CA GLU A 68 10.38 5.98 -9.17
C GLU A 68 10.20 4.95 -10.32
N ASP A 69 11.20 4.08 -10.52
CA ASP A 69 11.16 3.06 -11.57
C ASP A 69 10.02 2.04 -11.37
N ALA A 70 9.57 1.84 -10.12
CA ALA A 70 8.42 0.98 -9.85
C ALA A 70 7.17 1.50 -10.57
N TYR A 71 6.92 2.81 -10.60
CA TYR A 71 5.78 3.37 -11.34
C TYR A 71 5.83 3.03 -12.83
N ARG A 72 7.01 3.10 -13.45
CA ARG A 72 7.18 2.76 -14.87
C ARG A 72 6.89 1.29 -15.13
N ARG A 73 7.44 0.41 -14.31
CA ARG A 73 7.22 -1.03 -14.38
C ARG A 73 5.76 -1.39 -14.11
N SER A 74 5.15 -0.77 -13.10
CA SER A 74 3.73 -0.92 -12.75
C SER A 74 2.81 -0.50 -13.91
N PHE A 75 3.12 0.63 -14.57
CA PHE A 75 2.36 1.08 -15.73
C PHE A 75 2.52 0.14 -16.94
N SER A 76 3.71 -0.43 -17.15
CA SER A 76 3.95 -1.40 -18.22
C SER A 76 3.21 -2.73 -18.01
N ALA A 77 3.02 -3.12 -16.75
CA ALA A 77 2.33 -4.36 -16.37
C ALA A 77 0.78 -4.27 -16.42
N LEU A 78 0.22 -3.10 -16.72
CA LEU A 78 -1.21 -2.94 -16.92
C LEU A 78 -1.68 -3.54 -18.22
N LYS A 79 -2.87 -4.13 -18.23
CA LYS A 79 -3.60 -4.45 -19.45
C LYS A 79 -4.12 -3.17 -20.15
N ARG A 80 -4.67 -3.31 -21.36
CA ARG A 80 -5.39 -2.21 -22.00
C ARG A 80 -6.58 -1.77 -21.15
N GLY A 81 -6.78 -0.47 -20.97
CA GLY A 81 -7.80 0.09 -20.08
C GLY A 81 -7.45 0.03 -18.59
N GLY A 82 -6.31 -0.54 -18.21
CA GLY A 82 -5.88 -0.68 -16.83
C GLY A 82 -5.46 0.64 -16.18
N LEU A 83 -5.41 0.64 -14.84
CA LEU A 83 -5.14 1.81 -14.02
C LEU A 83 -3.95 1.61 -13.07
N LEU A 84 -2.98 2.51 -13.11
CA LEU A 84 -1.99 2.70 -12.06
C LEU A 84 -2.51 3.71 -11.04
N CYS A 85 -2.69 3.27 -9.81
CA CYS A 85 -2.98 4.12 -8.65
C CYS A 85 -1.71 4.30 -7.82
N ALA A 86 -1.00 5.40 -8.01
CA ALA A 86 0.16 5.79 -7.23
C ALA A 86 -0.31 6.50 -5.96
N TYR A 87 -0.09 5.90 -4.77
CA TYR A 87 -0.60 6.44 -3.50
C TYR A 87 0.51 6.81 -2.50
N GLY A 88 1.75 6.62 -2.85
CA GLY A 88 2.91 6.90 -1.99
C GLY A 88 4.19 6.99 -2.78
N TYR A 89 5.24 7.46 -2.11
CA TYR A 89 6.58 7.60 -2.68
C TYR A 89 7.62 7.23 -1.61
N SER A 90 7.83 5.93 -1.40
CA SER A 90 8.73 5.41 -0.37
C SER A 90 10.18 5.26 -0.83
N ALA A 91 10.45 5.08 -2.13
CA ALA A 91 11.79 4.87 -2.68
C ALA A 91 12.75 6.05 -2.45
N GLY A 92 12.23 7.27 -2.31
CA GLY A 92 13.02 8.48 -2.19
C GLY A 92 13.22 8.99 -0.76
N VAL A 93 13.17 8.15 0.28
CA VAL A 93 13.20 8.61 1.69
C VAL A 93 14.51 9.30 2.08
N GLN A 94 15.61 9.10 1.34
CA GLN A 94 16.92 9.67 1.65
C GLN A 94 17.40 10.61 0.54
N GLY A 95 17.66 11.90 0.87
CA GLY A 95 18.36 12.86 0.03
C GLY A 95 17.68 14.22 -0.19
N GLN A 96 18.50 15.26 -0.42
CA GLN A 96 18.06 16.66 -0.64
C GLN A 96 17.25 16.87 -1.94
N ARG A 97 17.34 15.97 -2.92
CA ARG A 97 16.62 16.06 -4.21
C ARG A 97 15.25 15.38 -4.22
N ARG A 98 14.82 14.83 -3.08
CA ARG A 98 13.59 14.04 -2.94
C ARG A 98 12.35 14.75 -3.49
N MET A 99 12.16 16.01 -3.14
CA MET A 99 10.96 16.75 -3.54
C MET A 99 10.91 16.97 -5.05
N LEU A 100 12.02 17.34 -5.67
CA LEU A 100 12.11 17.54 -7.13
C LEU A 100 11.84 16.23 -7.89
N THR A 101 12.43 15.12 -7.44
CA THR A 101 12.24 13.81 -8.05
C THR A 101 10.79 13.36 -7.92
N MET A 102 10.19 13.54 -6.75
CA MET A 102 8.77 13.24 -6.54
C MET A 102 7.87 14.07 -7.45
N LEU A 103 8.11 15.39 -7.55
CA LEU A 103 7.34 16.26 -8.44
C LEU A 103 7.49 15.88 -9.92
N MET A 104 8.70 15.51 -10.36
CA MET A 104 8.93 15.01 -11.72
C MET A 104 8.15 13.73 -11.99
N TRP A 105 8.12 12.78 -11.04
CA TRP A 105 7.35 11.55 -11.21
C TRP A 105 5.85 11.79 -11.20
N ILE A 106 5.34 12.69 -10.35
CA ILE A 106 3.93 13.10 -10.36
C ILE A 106 3.58 13.73 -11.72
N ALA A 107 4.40 14.66 -12.23
CA ALA A 107 4.20 15.25 -13.53
C ALA A 107 4.20 14.18 -14.65
N ARG A 108 5.11 13.19 -14.56
CA ARG A 108 5.18 12.08 -15.49
C ARG A 108 3.92 11.20 -15.46
N LEU A 109 3.36 10.93 -14.28
CA LEU A 109 2.09 10.20 -14.14
C LEU A 109 0.95 10.92 -14.86
N TYR A 110 0.89 12.27 -14.75
CA TYR A 110 -0.08 13.07 -15.50
C TYR A 110 0.16 13.03 -17.00
N LEU A 111 1.42 13.06 -17.46
CA LEU A 111 1.77 12.94 -18.90
C LEU A 111 1.39 11.57 -19.47
N TRP A 112 1.47 10.50 -18.66
CA TRP A 112 1.05 9.16 -19.12
C TRP A 112 -0.44 9.06 -19.46
N ARG A 113 -1.25 9.97 -18.95
CA ARG A 113 -2.66 10.08 -19.34
C ARG A 113 -2.86 10.35 -20.84
N TRP A 114 -1.84 10.93 -21.49
CA TRP A 114 -1.88 11.30 -22.91
C TRP A 114 -1.21 10.25 -23.81
N LEU A 115 -0.65 9.18 -23.25
CA LEU A 115 -0.05 8.11 -24.03
C LEU A 115 -1.13 7.29 -24.74
N PRO A 116 -0.91 6.87 -26.00
CA PRO A 116 -1.79 5.95 -26.68
C PRO A 116 -1.83 4.60 -25.97
N GLY A 117 -3.00 3.94 -25.91
CA GLY A 117 -3.13 2.59 -25.36
C GLY A 117 -4.13 2.42 -24.23
N ASP A 118 -4.97 3.42 -23.95
CA ASP A 118 -6.08 3.38 -22.96
C ASP A 118 -5.65 3.09 -21.51
N ARG A 119 -4.36 2.95 -21.21
CA ARG A 119 -3.85 2.82 -19.84
C ARG A 119 -3.93 4.16 -19.15
N ARG A 120 -4.28 4.15 -17.87
CA ARG A 120 -4.43 5.36 -17.07
C ARG A 120 -3.49 5.32 -15.88
N ALA A 121 -3.05 6.50 -15.45
CA ALA A 121 -2.31 6.66 -14.20
C ALA A 121 -2.90 7.84 -13.43
N LEU A 122 -2.95 7.70 -12.11
CA LEU A 122 -3.31 8.79 -11.20
C LEU A 122 -2.41 8.76 -9.97
N PHE A 123 -2.21 9.92 -9.38
CA PHE A 123 -1.63 10.06 -8.05
C PHE A 123 -2.75 10.29 -7.05
N TYR A 124 -2.94 9.36 -6.12
CA TYR A 124 -3.93 9.44 -5.06
C TYR A 124 -3.33 10.06 -3.81
N SER A 125 -3.93 11.14 -3.34
CA SER A 125 -3.58 11.80 -2.07
C SER A 125 -4.79 11.83 -1.17
N ILE A 126 -4.75 11.11 -0.05
CA ILE A 126 -5.82 11.12 0.95
C ILE A 126 -6.10 12.53 1.50
N ASN A 127 -5.07 13.35 1.67
CA ASN A 127 -5.23 14.72 2.14
C ASN A 127 -5.99 15.58 1.13
N ALA A 128 -5.68 15.47 -0.16
CA ALA A 128 -6.40 16.17 -1.21
C ALA A 128 -7.85 15.70 -1.30
N MET A 129 -8.08 14.39 -1.27
CA MET A 129 -9.44 13.82 -1.32
C MET A 129 -10.29 14.22 -0.12
N ARG A 130 -9.73 14.23 1.08
CA ARG A 130 -10.42 14.68 2.30
C ARG A 130 -10.83 16.16 2.24
N LEU A 131 -9.99 17.00 1.64
CA LEU A 131 -10.29 18.42 1.49
C LEU A 131 -11.33 18.68 0.39
N GLN A 132 -11.26 17.95 -0.72
CA GLN A 132 -12.16 18.11 -1.86
C GLN A 132 -13.53 17.45 -1.62
N HIS A 133 -13.55 16.32 -0.91
CA HIS A 133 -14.72 15.48 -0.68
C HIS A 133 -14.83 15.05 0.79
N PRO A 134 -15.04 15.99 1.73
CA PRO A 134 -15.09 15.67 3.16
C PRO A 134 -16.20 14.68 3.52
N GLY A 135 -17.33 14.72 2.80
CA GLY A 135 -18.43 13.77 2.98
C GLY A 135 -18.00 12.32 2.70
N TRP A 136 -17.31 12.08 1.60
CA TRP A 136 -16.80 10.72 1.27
C TRP A 136 -15.86 10.18 2.35
N PHE A 137 -14.99 11.05 2.87
CA PHE A 137 -14.07 10.64 3.95
C PHE A 137 -14.82 10.20 5.20
N MET A 138 -15.89 10.91 5.58
CA MET A 138 -16.70 10.57 6.76
C MET A 138 -17.51 9.29 6.54
N GLU A 139 -18.07 9.09 5.35
CA GLU A 139 -18.79 7.87 4.97
C GLU A 139 -17.88 6.65 4.97
N ASP A 140 -16.70 6.76 4.36
CA ASP A 140 -15.70 5.69 4.34
C ASP A 140 -15.24 5.34 5.76
N LEU A 141 -14.96 6.35 6.59
CA LEU A 141 -14.54 6.16 7.97
C LEU A 141 -15.62 5.43 8.79
N LYS A 142 -16.87 5.86 8.67
CA LYS A 142 -18.00 5.19 9.32
C LYS A 142 -18.11 3.73 8.88
N ARG A 143 -18.04 3.48 7.57
CA ARG A 143 -18.11 2.12 7.02
C ARG A 143 -16.97 1.24 7.53
N LEU A 144 -15.75 1.77 7.64
CA LEU A 144 -14.61 1.04 8.20
C LEU A 144 -14.82 0.71 9.67
N PHE A 145 -15.36 1.63 10.47
CA PHE A 145 -15.71 1.34 11.86
C PHE A 145 -16.82 0.30 11.99
N ASP A 146 -17.84 0.33 11.14
CA ASP A 146 -18.90 -0.69 11.12
C ASP A 146 -18.30 -2.07 10.77
N LEU A 147 -17.40 -2.16 9.78
CA LEU A 147 -16.71 -3.39 9.44
C LEU A 147 -15.81 -3.90 10.57
N LEU A 148 -15.16 -3.01 11.29
CA LEU A 148 -14.34 -3.37 12.45
C LEU A 148 -15.21 -3.87 13.61
N ALA A 149 -16.31 -3.17 13.92
CA ALA A 149 -17.20 -3.50 15.01
C ALA A 149 -17.90 -4.85 14.85
N ASN A 150 -18.22 -5.21 13.61
CA ASN A 150 -18.85 -6.51 13.30
C ASN A 150 -17.83 -7.63 13.00
N GLY A 151 -16.52 -7.35 13.15
CA GLY A 151 -15.44 -8.33 12.97
C GLY A 151 -15.13 -8.69 11.52
N ALA A 152 -15.73 -7.99 10.54
CA ALA A 152 -15.50 -8.26 9.11
C ALA A 152 -14.09 -7.87 8.66
N ILE A 153 -13.45 -6.93 9.35
CA ILE A 153 -12.05 -6.61 9.21
C ILE A 153 -11.34 -6.68 10.56
N GLN A 154 -10.13 -7.21 10.56
CA GLN A 154 -9.29 -7.33 11.77
C GLN A 154 -7.89 -6.81 11.47
N PRO A 155 -7.64 -5.49 11.66
CA PRO A 155 -6.33 -4.92 11.44
C PRO A 155 -5.26 -5.57 12.32
N ARG A 156 -4.19 -6.05 11.71
CA ARG A 156 -3.11 -6.71 12.45
C ARG A 156 -2.31 -5.67 13.23
N VAL A 157 -2.25 -5.84 14.55
CA VAL A 157 -1.39 -5.08 15.46
C VAL A 157 -0.18 -5.97 15.77
N ALA A 158 1.01 -5.55 15.32
CA ALA A 158 2.25 -6.30 15.53
C ALA A 158 2.73 -6.20 16.97
N ALA A 159 2.61 -5.02 17.59
CA ALA A 159 2.91 -4.81 18.99
C ALA A 159 2.20 -3.57 19.56
N ARG A 160 1.98 -3.59 20.87
CA ARG A 160 1.66 -2.41 21.68
C ARG A 160 2.90 -2.04 22.48
N ILE A 161 3.31 -0.80 22.41
CA ILE A 161 4.58 -0.31 22.97
C ILE A 161 4.26 0.93 23.81
N SER A 162 4.97 1.11 24.92
CA SER A 162 4.88 2.34 25.71
C SER A 162 5.26 3.56 24.88
N LEU A 163 4.60 4.69 25.13
CA LEU A 163 4.96 5.95 24.50
C LEU A 163 6.42 6.35 24.80
N ASP A 164 6.94 5.96 25.96
CA ASP A 164 8.34 6.23 26.35
C ASP A 164 9.36 5.47 25.48
N GLU A 165 8.92 4.37 24.83
CA GLU A 165 9.74 3.53 23.96
C GLU A 165 9.61 3.91 22.46
N VAL A 166 9.10 5.09 22.15
CA VAL A 166 8.85 5.54 20.75
C VAL A 166 10.09 5.47 19.87
N ALA A 167 11.28 5.75 20.43
CA ALA A 167 12.54 5.66 19.69
C ALA A 167 12.85 4.23 19.23
N GLU A 168 12.54 3.22 20.04
CA GLU A 168 12.68 1.81 19.66
C GLU A 168 11.64 1.40 18.63
N ALA A 169 10.40 1.88 18.80
CA ALA A 169 9.35 1.67 17.80
C ALA A 169 9.77 2.18 16.41
N HIS A 170 10.38 3.35 16.33
CA HIS A 170 10.91 3.89 15.08
C HIS A 170 12.04 3.04 14.49
N ARG A 171 13.00 2.62 15.31
CA ARG A 171 14.09 1.72 14.86
C ARG A 171 13.54 0.40 14.31
N SER A 172 12.56 -0.18 14.97
CA SER A 172 11.89 -1.41 14.52
C SER A 172 11.16 -1.23 13.20
N LEU A 173 10.49 -0.08 12.98
CA LEU A 173 9.86 0.26 11.72
C LEU A 173 10.89 0.42 10.58
N GLU A 174 12.00 1.12 10.85
CA GLU A 174 13.07 1.36 9.88
C GLU A 174 13.81 0.06 9.51
N ALA A 175 14.01 -0.84 10.47
CA ALA A 175 14.59 -2.16 10.23
C ALA A 175 13.69 -3.04 9.35
N GLY A 176 12.40 -2.74 9.28
CA GLY A 176 11.40 -3.50 8.52
C GLY A 176 11.10 -4.85 9.14
N GLY A 177 10.23 -5.62 8.51
CA GLY A 177 9.89 -6.99 8.95
C GLY A 177 8.71 -7.07 9.89
N LEU A 178 8.13 -5.96 10.28
CA LEU A 178 6.91 -5.95 11.08
C LEU A 178 5.70 -6.35 10.23
N GLU A 179 4.91 -7.29 10.75
CA GLU A 179 3.66 -7.72 10.12
C GLU A 179 2.46 -7.07 10.81
N GLY A 180 2.21 -5.81 10.53
CA GLY A 180 1.11 -5.07 11.14
C GLY A 180 1.52 -3.69 11.61
N LYS A 181 0.68 -3.10 12.46
CA LYS A 181 0.87 -1.75 13.01
C LYS A 181 1.52 -1.82 14.39
N LEU A 182 2.43 -0.89 14.68
CA LEU A 182 2.83 -0.58 16.04
C LEU A 182 1.84 0.43 16.62
N VAL A 183 1.33 0.15 17.80
CA VAL A 183 0.44 1.03 18.56
C VAL A 183 1.17 1.55 19.78
N LEU A 184 1.34 2.86 19.87
CA LEU A 184 1.90 3.51 21.05
C LEU A 184 0.79 3.75 22.06
N CYS A 185 0.97 3.27 23.30
CA CYS A 185 0.01 3.38 24.38
C CYS A 185 0.59 4.27 25.49
N PRO A 186 -0.04 5.40 25.85
CA PRO A 186 0.47 6.30 26.90
C PRO A 186 0.60 5.64 28.25
N ASP A 187 -0.35 4.77 28.61
CA ASP A 187 -0.45 4.13 29.94
C ASP A 187 -0.08 2.64 29.91
N PHE A 188 0.78 2.24 28.95
CA PHE A 188 1.12 0.84 28.76
C PHE A 188 2.09 0.35 29.87
N SER A 189 1.58 -0.50 30.77
CA SER A 189 2.43 -1.30 31.65
C SER A 189 2.67 -2.67 31.00
N PRO A 190 3.94 -3.15 30.86
CA PRO A 190 4.26 -4.44 30.23
C PRO A 190 3.67 -5.68 30.91
N ARG A 191 2.86 -5.52 31.95
CA ARG A 191 2.33 -6.62 32.79
C ARG A 191 0.93 -7.12 32.38
N GLU A 192 0.34 -6.61 31.30
CA GLU A 192 -1.01 -6.99 30.84
C GLU A 192 -1.01 -7.71 29.48
N LEU A 193 -0.10 -8.67 29.30
CA LEU A 193 -0.14 -9.66 28.19
C LEU A 193 -0.41 -11.04 28.74
#